data_2d655538b0b03f6562dd821488b507e8
#
_entry.id   2d655538b0b03f6562dd821488b507e8
#
_cell.length_a   1.000
_cell.length_b   1.000
_cell.length_c   1.000
_cell.angle_alpha   90.00
_cell.angle_beta   90.00
_cell.angle_gamma   90.00
#
_symmetry.space_group_name_H-M   'P 1'
#
loop_
_entity.id
_entity.type
_entity.pdbx_description
1 polymer ?
#
loop_
_entity_poly.entity_id
_entity_poly.type
_entity_poly.pdbx_seq_one_letter_code
_entity_poly.pdbx_strand_id
1 'polypeptide(L)'
;MNSLRPTRLADVLGQKPLLEALNINIVSAKSRATCIDHALLYGPPGTGKTTVANAISNEMGSSLQVANGANLRAIKTLIPYVMRIEENSVLFIDEIHRMTPLVEEFLYPIMEDFKLDMATDSKDLQGETISIDIPRFTLVGATTEYGSLSKPLIDRFKHKYTLSLYSVEELLSILRVSAESINVPMSDDAFRLVAATSRGTPRIANAALEWLRDYHIAKGVPKLSRGDVEAAMSIKGIDSEGMTGMDREYLNILTKYGKPMGIETIVSVSGLDRNTVEGIIEPWLLQKGKIIKTSKGRIVT
;
A
#
# COMPACT_ATOMS: atom_id res chain seq x y z
N MET A 1 -17.44 11.03 -8.87
CA MET A 1 -17.09 10.70 -7.47
C MET A 1 -15.77 11.40 -7.17
N ASN A 2 -15.74 12.33 -6.20
CA ASN A 2 -14.48 12.93 -5.77
C ASN A 2 -13.63 11.82 -5.14
N SER A 3 -12.50 11.51 -5.74
CA SER A 3 -11.57 10.54 -5.18
C SER A 3 -10.90 11.17 -3.96
N LEU A 4 -10.93 10.46 -2.81
CA LEU A 4 -10.20 10.88 -1.59
C LEU A 4 -8.67 10.73 -1.73
N ARG A 5 -8.19 10.36 -2.93
CA ARG A 5 -6.76 10.16 -3.19
C ARG A 5 -6.14 11.42 -3.78
N PRO A 6 -5.05 11.92 -3.21
CA PRO A 6 -4.29 13.02 -3.80
C PRO A 6 -3.74 12.60 -5.18
N THR A 7 -3.71 13.57 -6.10
CA THR A 7 -3.21 13.37 -7.46
C THR A 7 -1.84 14.01 -7.68
N ARG A 8 -1.47 14.99 -6.86
CA ARG A 8 -0.18 15.70 -6.93
C ARG A 8 0.67 15.34 -5.73
N LEU A 9 1.99 15.40 -5.89
CA LEU A 9 2.92 15.11 -4.80
C LEU A 9 2.76 16.11 -3.63
N ALA A 10 2.48 17.38 -3.95
CA ALA A 10 2.23 18.44 -2.95
C ALA A 10 0.98 18.20 -2.09
N ASP A 11 0.01 17.42 -2.59
CA ASP A 11 -1.23 17.11 -1.88
C ASP A 11 -1.11 15.85 -1.00
N VAL A 12 -0.01 15.10 -1.14
CA VAL A 12 0.27 13.92 -0.30
C VAL A 12 0.74 14.40 1.07
N LEU A 13 -0.06 14.16 2.08
CA LEU A 13 0.24 14.52 3.46
C LEU A 13 0.99 13.40 4.18
N GLY A 14 1.88 13.78 5.10
CA GLY A 14 2.77 12.84 5.81
C GLY A 14 3.94 12.36 4.94
N GLN A 15 4.65 11.32 5.37
CA GLN A 15 5.77 10.70 4.63
C GLN A 15 6.85 11.71 4.18
N LYS A 16 7.10 12.78 4.95
CA LYS A 16 7.95 13.92 4.55
C LYS A 16 9.31 13.53 3.94
N PRO A 17 10.11 12.62 4.54
CA PRO A 17 11.42 12.27 3.98
C PRO A 17 11.33 11.63 2.59
N LEU A 18 10.31 10.79 2.36
CA LEU A 18 10.06 10.17 1.07
C LEU A 18 9.68 11.22 0.03
N LEU A 19 8.74 12.12 0.37
CA LEU A 19 8.25 13.15 -0.55
C LEU A 19 9.35 14.14 -0.93
N GLU A 20 10.20 14.52 0.01
CA GLU A 20 11.37 15.39 -0.23
C GLU A 20 12.35 14.73 -1.19
N ALA A 21 12.73 13.47 -0.96
CA ALA A 21 13.63 12.74 -1.83
C ALA A 21 13.04 12.53 -3.24
N LEU A 22 11.74 12.20 -3.34
CA LEU A 22 11.04 12.10 -4.61
C LEU A 22 11.01 13.42 -5.37
N ASN A 23 10.73 14.53 -4.68
CA ASN A 23 10.69 15.84 -5.31
C ASN A 23 12.05 16.23 -5.91
N ILE A 24 13.15 15.95 -5.20
CA ILE A 24 14.51 16.15 -5.72
C ILE A 24 14.71 15.35 -7.01
N ASN A 25 14.32 14.08 -7.02
CA ASN A 25 14.48 13.21 -8.19
C ASN A 25 13.63 13.66 -9.38
N ILE A 26 12.37 14.08 -9.13
CA ILE A 26 11.47 14.62 -10.15
C ILE A 26 12.03 15.90 -10.77
N VAL A 27 12.44 16.86 -9.94
CA VAL A 27 13.01 18.13 -10.41
C VAL A 27 14.27 17.88 -11.22
N SER A 28 15.16 17.00 -10.76
CA SER A 28 16.38 16.62 -11.47
C SER A 28 16.10 15.93 -12.80
N ALA A 29 15.15 15.01 -12.86
CA ALA A 29 14.74 14.32 -14.09
C ALA A 29 14.17 15.31 -15.12
N LYS A 30 13.26 16.21 -14.68
CA LYS A 30 12.69 17.26 -15.53
C LYS A 30 13.76 18.18 -16.11
N SER A 31 14.75 18.60 -15.31
CA SER A 31 15.82 19.48 -15.78
C SER A 31 16.74 18.83 -16.81
N ARG A 32 16.85 17.50 -16.77
CA ARG A 32 17.62 16.71 -17.74
C ARG A 32 16.79 16.22 -18.93
N ALA A 33 15.49 16.51 -18.96
CA ALA A 33 14.52 15.98 -19.93
C ALA A 33 14.58 14.44 -20.02
N THR A 34 14.64 13.74 -18.86
CA THR A 34 14.71 12.27 -18.77
C THR A 34 13.63 11.73 -17.83
N CYS A 35 13.37 10.42 -17.91
CA CYS A 35 12.57 9.74 -16.88
C CYS A 35 13.29 9.72 -15.53
N ILE A 36 12.54 9.46 -14.44
CA ILE A 36 13.10 9.18 -13.12
C ILE A 36 13.71 7.77 -13.16
N ASP A 37 14.79 7.54 -12.44
CA ASP A 37 15.33 6.21 -12.25
C ASP A 37 14.30 5.28 -11.56
N HIS A 38 14.37 3.97 -11.80
CA HIS A 38 13.45 2.98 -11.23
C HIS A 38 13.39 3.07 -9.71
N ALA A 39 12.18 3.00 -9.15
CA ALA A 39 11.92 3.19 -7.73
C ALA A 39 11.12 2.04 -7.12
N LEU A 40 11.51 1.60 -5.93
CA LEU A 40 10.81 0.60 -5.14
C LEU A 40 10.16 1.25 -3.92
N LEU A 41 8.84 1.14 -3.81
CA LEU A 41 8.04 1.60 -2.68
C LEU A 41 7.72 0.41 -1.77
N TYR A 42 8.14 0.43 -0.52
CA TYR A 42 7.85 -0.67 0.39
C TYR A 42 7.33 -0.17 1.75
N GLY A 43 6.52 -0.99 2.40
CA GLY A 43 5.92 -0.65 3.68
C GLY A 43 4.55 -1.28 3.90
N PRO A 44 3.91 -1.05 5.05
CA PRO A 44 2.64 -1.65 5.41
C PRO A 44 1.53 -1.40 4.38
N PRO A 45 0.51 -2.26 4.31
CA PRO A 45 -0.62 -2.06 3.42
C PRO A 45 -1.41 -0.79 3.81
N GLY A 46 -1.98 -0.09 2.82
CA GLY A 46 -2.81 1.09 3.06
C GLY A 46 -2.06 2.39 3.36
N THR A 47 -0.74 2.41 3.27
CA THR A 47 0.12 3.60 3.51
C THR A 47 0.25 4.55 2.33
N GLY A 48 -0.31 4.21 1.15
CA GLY A 48 -0.34 5.14 0.01
C GLY A 48 0.64 4.85 -1.12
N LYS A 49 1.26 3.66 -1.21
CA LYS A 49 2.20 3.28 -2.29
C LYS A 49 1.65 3.57 -3.70
N THR A 50 0.44 3.13 -3.99
CA THR A 50 -0.26 3.40 -5.27
C THR A 50 -0.53 4.89 -5.47
N THR A 51 -0.84 5.63 -4.40
CA THR A 51 -1.05 7.09 -4.44
C THR A 51 0.24 7.82 -4.83
N VAL A 52 1.37 7.42 -4.25
CA VAL A 52 2.68 7.98 -4.58
C VAL A 52 3.05 7.69 -6.04
N ALA A 53 2.81 6.47 -6.54
CA ALA A 53 3.07 6.14 -7.95
C ALA A 53 2.23 6.99 -8.92
N ASN A 54 0.94 7.21 -8.61
CA ASN A 54 0.09 8.13 -9.37
C ASN A 54 0.62 9.57 -9.34
N ALA A 55 1.04 10.05 -8.16
CA ALA A 55 1.59 11.39 -8.02
C ALA A 55 2.89 11.57 -8.83
N ILE A 56 3.77 10.56 -8.85
CA ILE A 56 4.98 10.55 -9.69
C ILE A 56 4.62 10.74 -11.16
N SER A 57 3.70 9.93 -11.68
CA SER A 57 3.26 10.01 -13.08
C SER A 57 2.68 11.39 -13.42
N ASN A 58 1.78 11.91 -12.56
CA ASN A 58 1.19 13.22 -12.77
C ASN A 58 2.21 14.36 -12.72
N GLU A 59 3.16 14.32 -11.78
CA GLU A 59 4.24 15.31 -11.72
C GLU A 59 5.15 15.26 -12.94
N MET A 60 5.41 14.06 -13.49
CA MET A 60 6.18 13.92 -14.73
C MET A 60 5.37 14.29 -15.98
N GLY A 61 4.04 14.46 -15.85
CA GLY A 61 3.16 14.71 -17.00
C GLY A 61 3.11 13.52 -17.96
N SER A 62 3.25 12.30 -17.45
CA SER A 62 3.39 11.07 -18.23
C SER A 62 2.23 10.10 -17.98
N SER A 63 2.06 9.14 -18.90
CA SER A 63 1.07 8.06 -18.74
C SER A 63 1.47 7.09 -17.64
N LEU A 64 0.46 6.57 -16.91
CA LEU A 64 0.63 5.53 -15.88
C LEU A 64 -0.01 4.24 -16.34
N GLN A 65 0.77 3.19 -16.43
CA GLN A 65 0.25 1.84 -16.55
C GLN A 65 0.34 1.13 -15.20
N VAL A 66 -0.75 0.43 -14.82
CA VAL A 66 -0.84 -0.27 -13.54
C VAL A 66 -0.95 -1.76 -13.78
N ALA A 67 -0.01 -2.51 -13.27
CA ALA A 67 -0.04 -3.98 -13.22
C ALA A 67 -0.08 -4.46 -11.77
N ASN A 68 -0.49 -5.71 -11.57
CA ASN A 68 -0.42 -6.38 -10.27
C ASN A 68 0.46 -7.62 -10.39
N GLY A 69 1.48 -7.75 -9.53
CA GLY A 69 2.41 -8.87 -9.54
C GLY A 69 1.74 -10.24 -9.45
N ALA A 70 0.59 -10.34 -8.76
CA ALA A 70 -0.17 -11.58 -8.69
C ALA A 70 -0.70 -12.06 -10.06
N ASN A 71 -0.89 -11.15 -11.02
CA ASN A 71 -1.36 -11.46 -12.36
C ASN A 71 -0.20 -11.70 -13.34
N LEU A 72 1.02 -11.35 -12.96
CA LEU A 72 2.23 -11.52 -13.76
C LEU A 72 2.85 -12.90 -13.49
N ARG A 73 2.17 -13.95 -13.98
CA ARG A 73 2.56 -15.36 -13.75
C ARG A 73 3.36 -15.98 -14.89
N ALA A 74 3.34 -15.36 -16.07
CA ALA A 74 4.04 -15.81 -17.27
C ALA A 74 4.47 -14.58 -18.09
N ILE A 75 5.53 -14.70 -18.88
CA ILE A 75 6.07 -13.63 -19.73
C ILE A 75 4.97 -13.01 -20.60
N LYS A 76 4.10 -13.82 -21.19
CA LYS A 76 2.97 -13.35 -22.02
C LYS A 76 2.03 -12.39 -21.30
N THR A 77 1.99 -12.40 -19.96
CA THR A 77 1.16 -11.47 -19.19
C THR A 77 1.85 -10.13 -18.93
N LEU A 78 3.17 -10.05 -19.03
CA LEU A 78 3.96 -8.82 -18.90
C LEU A 78 4.08 -8.08 -20.25
N ILE A 79 4.23 -8.81 -21.37
CA ILE A 79 4.44 -8.24 -22.70
C ILE A 79 3.45 -7.11 -23.05
N PRO A 80 2.11 -7.22 -22.82
CA PRO A 80 1.17 -6.15 -23.15
C PRO A 80 1.44 -4.82 -22.41
N TYR A 81 2.02 -4.87 -21.21
CA TYR A 81 2.41 -3.68 -20.48
C TYR A 81 3.68 -3.07 -21.07
N VAL A 82 4.68 -3.91 -21.39
CA VAL A 82 5.96 -3.47 -21.96
C VAL A 82 5.77 -2.84 -23.34
N MET A 83 4.94 -3.44 -24.19
CA MET A 83 4.63 -2.95 -25.55
C MET A 83 3.83 -1.63 -25.60
N ARG A 84 3.29 -1.21 -24.46
CA ARG A 84 2.57 0.07 -24.32
C ARG A 84 3.40 1.14 -23.62
N ILE A 85 4.66 0.87 -23.34
CA ILE A 85 5.58 1.84 -22.75
C ILE A 85 5.81 2.97 -23.75
N GLU A 86 5.58 4.19 -23.31
CA GLU A 86 5.87 5.43 -24.03
C GLU A 86 7.08 6.12 -23.38
N GLU A 87 7.70 7.05 -24.10
CA GLU A 87 8.82 7.82 -23.58
C GLU A 87 8.44 8.55 -22.28
N ASN A 88 9.26 8.39 -21.24
CA ASN A 88 9.07 8.93 -19.89
C ASN A 88 7.80 8.43 -19.14
N SER A 89 7.09 7.42 -19.66
CA SER A 89 5.93 6.84 -18.97
C SER A 89 6.31 6.13 -17.66
N VAL A 90 5.30 5.86 -16.83
CA VAL A 90 5.47 5.12 -15.57
C VAL A 90 4.75 3.77 -15.69
N LEU A 91 5.50 2.68 -15.48
CA LEU A 91 4.93 1.35 -15.25
C LEU A 91 4.94 1.09 -13.74
N PHE A 92 3.76 0.98 -13.14
CA PHE A 92 3.58 0.66 -11.73
C PHE A 92 3.20 -0.82 -11.58
N ILE A 93 3.99 -1.57 -10.81
CA ILE A 93 3.69 -2.97 -10.46
C ILE A 93 3.40 -3.05 -8.97
N ASP A 94 2.11 -3.20 -8.61
CA ASP A 94 1.69 -3.41 -7.23
C ASP A 94 1.93 -4.86 -6.80
N GLU A 95 2.28 -5.08 -5.53
CA GLU A 95 2.65 -6.38 -4.96
C GLU A 95 3.67 -7.14 -5.84
N ILE A 96 4.74 -6.43 -6.23
CA ILE A 96 5.77 -6.91 -7.16
C ILE A 96 6.42 -8.24 -6.70
N HIS A 97 6.46 -8.50 -5.38
CA HIS A 97 6.96 -9.76 -4.80
C HIS A 97 6.14 -11.00 -5.21
N ARG A 98 4.94 -10.80 -5.79
CA ARG A 98 4.08 -11.90 -6.24
C ARG A 98 4.30 -12.32 -7.68
N MET A 99 5.22 -11.69 -8.40
CA MET A 99 5.66 -12.15 -9.72
C MET A 99 6.34 -13.51 -9.62
N THR A 100 6.30 -14.28 -10.70
CA THR A 100 7.10 -15.50 -10.79
C THR A 100 8.56 -15.16 -11.10
N PRO A 101 9.54 -16.00 -10.66
CA PRO A 101 10.95 -15.78 -10.98
C PRO A 101 11.22 -15.62 -12.49
N LEU A 102 10.52 -16.38 -13.33
CA LEU A 102 10.65 -16.30 -14.79
C LEU A 102 10.26 -14.91 -15.33
N VAL A 103 9.20 -14.30 -14.82
CA VAL A 103 8.76 -12.95 -15.21
C VAL A 103 9.71 -11.89 -14.66
N GLU A 104 10.23 -12.12 -13.48
CA GLU A 104 11.21 -11.24 -12.85
C GLU A 104 12.50 -11.19 -13.66
N GLU A 105 13.06 -12.36 -14.04
CA GLU A 105 14.27 -12.43 -14.87
C GLU A 105 14.07 -11.79 -16.24
N PHE A 106 12.89 -11.95 -16.85
CA PHE A 106 12.53 -11.31 -18.11
C PHE A 106 12.43 -9.79 -18.01
N LEU A 107 12.12 -9.25 -16.83
CA LEU A 107 12.04 -7.81 -16.58
C LEU A 107 13.43 -7.14 -16.49
N TYR A 108 14.49 -7.89 -16.15
CA TYR A 108 15.82 -7.34 -15.91
C TYR A 108 16.41 -6.57 -17.11
N PRO A 109 16.51 -7.13 -18.32
CA PRO A 109 17.02 -6.38 -19.47
C PRO A 109 16.15 -5.19 -19.84
N ILE A 110 14.85 -5.27 -19.59
CA ILE A 110 13.91 -4.17 -19.81
C ILE A 110 14.21 -2.99 -18.86
N MET A 111 14.61 -3.29 -17.61
CA MET A 111 14.98 -2.27 -16.62
C MET A 111 16.37 -1.67 -16.86
N GLU A 112 17.33 -2.49 -17.23
CA GLU A 112 18.74 -2.06 -17.34
C GLU A 112 19.05 -1.45 -18.71
N ASP A 113 18.70 -2.16 -19.77
CA ASP A 113 19.09 -1.86 -21.14
C ASP A 113 17.98 -1.26 -21.99
N PHE A 114 16.75 -1.19 -21.45
CA PHE A 114 15.53 -0.79 -22.18
C PHE A 114 15.34 -1.63 -23.46
N LYS A 115 15.55 -2.95 -23.32
CA LYS A 115 15.43 -3.92 -24.42
C LYS A 115 14.54 -5.09 -24.04
N LEU A 116 13.79 -5.55 -25.02
CA LEU A 116 12.97 -6.73 -24.94
C LEU A 116 13.52 -7.79 -25.89
N ASP A 117 14.08 -8.85 -25.33
CA ASP A 117 14.61 -9.95 -26.10
C ASP A 117 13.57 -11.08 -26.24
N MET A 118 13.22 -11.43 -27.47
CA MET A 118 12.24 -12.46 -27.80
C MET A 118 12.87 -13.51 -28.69
N ALA A 119 12.77 -14.79 -28.29
CA ALA A 119 13.12 -15.89 -29.16
C ALA A 119 12.08 -16.03 -30.31
N THR A 120 12.54 -16.25 -31.53
CA THR A 120 11.67 -16.48 -32.68
C THR A 120 11.37 -17.95 -32.84
N ASP A 121 10.05 -18.26 -32.98
CA ASP A 121 9.58 -19.62 -33.35
C ASP A 121 9.47 -19.82 -34.88
N SER A 122 9.93 -18.85 -35.71
CA SER A 122 9.84 -18.97 -37.14
C SER A 122 10.81 -20.03 -37.67
N LYS A 123 10.34 -20.88 -38.58
CA LYS A 123 11.15 -22.00 -39.16
C LYS A 123 12.43 -21.52 -39.83
N ASP A 124 12.44 -20.28 -40.36
CA ASP A 124 13.56 -19.70 -41.09
C ASP A 124 14.60 -19.01 -40.18
N LEU A 125 14.25 -18.75 -38.89
CA LEU A 125 15.06 -18.02 -37.90
C LEU A 125 15.17 -18.81 -36.59
N GLN A 126 15.17 -20.13 -36.65
CA GLN A 126 15.24 -20.99 -35.45
C GLN A 126 16.50 -20.67 -34.62
N GLY A 127 16.29 -20.16 -33.41
CA GLY A 127 17.34 -19.83 -32.45
C GLY A 127 17.84 -18.39 -32.52
N GLU A 128 17.30 -17.53 -33.38
CA GLU A 128 17.61 -16.12 -33.34
C GLU A 128 16.77 -15.39 -32.31
N THR A 129 17.42 -14.51 -31.56
CA THR A 129 16.76 -13.61 -30.60
C THR A 129 16.55 -12.26 -31.29
N ILE A 130 15.31 -11.80 -31.34
CA ILE A 130 14.98 -10.44 -31.76
C ILE A 130 15.02 -9.55 -30.54
N SER A 131 15.86 -8.53 -30.58
CA SER A 131 15.94 -7.49 -29.55
C SER A 131 15.16 -6.26 -30.01
N ILE A 132 14.15 -5.85 -29.24
CA ILE A 132 13.29 -4.70 -29.50
C ILE A 132 13.67 -3.62 -28.50
N ASP A 133 14.00 -2.41 -28.99
CA ASP A 133 14.25 -1.26 -28.15
C ASP A 133 12.95 -0.77 -27.50
N ILE A 134 12.98 -0.56 -26.19
CA ILE A 134 11.86 -0.03 -25.39
C ILE A 134 12.14 1.44 -25.08
N PRO A 135 11.17 2.35 -25.23
CA PRO A 135 11.32 3.72 -24.82
C PRO A 135 11.74 3.84 -23.34
N ARG A 136 12.51 4.87 -23.00
CA ARG A 136 12.91 5.09 -21.61
C ARG A 136 11.70 5.37 -20.73
N PHE A 137 11.61 4.65 -19.62
CA PHE A 137 10.46 4.71 -18.70
C PHE A 137 10.92 4.56 -17.25
N THR A 138 10.02 4.87 -16.33
CA THR A 138 10.22 4.62 -14.90
C THR A 138 9.42 3.38 -14.49
N LEU A 139 10.09 2.35 -13.97
CA LEU A 139 9.42 1.29 -13.24
C LEU A 139 9.27 1.71 -11.77
N VAL A 140 8.04 1.71 -11.27
CA VAL A 140 7.75 1.86 -9.85
C VAL A 140 7.22 0.53 -9.32
N GLY A 141 8.03 -0.19 -8.57
CA GLY A 141 7.60 -1.41 -7.86
C GLY A 141 7.01 -1.07 -6.50
N ALA A 142 5.97 -1.77 -6.08
CA ALA A 142 5.43 -1.65 -4.73
C ALA A 142 5.32 -3.02 -4.05
N THR A 143 5.66 -3.08 -2.77
CA THR A 143 5.56 -4.33 -2.00
C THR A 143 5.21 -4.07 -0.53
N THR A 144 4.48 -5.00 0.06
CA THR A 144 4.28 -5.11 1.50
C THR A 144 5.30 -6.06 2.14
N GLU A 145 5.99 -6.87 1.33
CA GLU A 145 6.92 -7.92 1.74
C GLU A 145 8.30 -7.71 1.11
N TYR A 146 9.04 -6.70 1.60
CA TYR A 146 10.38 -6.40 1.09
C TYR A 146 11.34 -7.60 1.15
N GLY A 147 11.28 -8.39 2.22
CA GLY A 147 12.12 -9.57 2.42
C GLY A 147 11.82 -10.75 1.48
N SER A 148 10.68 -10.72 0.78
CA SER A 148 10.30 -11.75 -0.21
C SER A 148 10.82 -11.45 -1.61
N LEU A 149 11.42 -10.27 -1.83
CA LEU A 149 12.02 -9.90 -3.11
C LEU A 149 13.39 -10.54 -3.28
N SER A 150 13.71 -10.92 -4.50
CA SER A 150 15.06 -11.38 -4.84
C SER A 150 16.07 -10.23 -4.75
N LYS A 151 17.30 -10.54 -4.37
CA LYS A 151 18.36 -9.53 -4.34
C LYS A 151 18.65 -8.91 -5.71
N PRO A 152 18.69 -9.70 -6.83
CA PRO A 152 18.87 -9.14 -8.15
C PRO A 152 17.80 -8.10 -8.54
N LEU A 153 16.53 -8.33 -8.18
CA LEU A 153 15.47 -7.36 -8.44
C LEU A 153 15.66 -6.07 -7.60
N ILE A 154 15.97 -6.23 -6.31
CA ILE A 154 16.19 -5.08 -5.41
C ILE A 154 17.35 -4.21 -5.90
N ASP A 155 18.44 -4.81 -6.39
CA ASP A 155 19.62 -4.09 -6.83
C ASP A 155 19.37 -3.25 -8.09
N ARG A 156 18.38 -3.60 -8.92
CA ARG A 156 17.95 -2.87 -10.11
C ARG A 156 17.11 -1.62 -9.82
N PHE A 157 16.55 -1.52 -8.62
CA PHE A 157 15.91 -0.28 -8.18
C PHE A 157 16.95 0.66 -7.59
N LYS A 158 17.21 1.77 -8.27
CA LYS A 158 18.17 2.79 -7.82
C LYS A 158 17.65 3.50 -6.57
N HIS A 159 16.34 3.74 -6.51
CA HIS A 159 15.69 4.38 -5.38
C HIS A 159 14.81 3.39 -4.61
N LYS A 160 14.98 3.37 -3.29
CA LYS A 160 14.23 2.50 -2.39
C LYS A 160 13.61 3.37 -1.30
N TYR A 161 12.27 3.47 -1.30
CA TYR A 161 11.53 4.35 -0.41
C TYR A 161 10.64 3.56 0.54
N THR A 162 10.81 3.82 1.83
CA THR A 162 9.96 3.23 2.87
C THR A 162 8.76 4.12 3.13
N LEU A 163 7.57 3.53 3.11
CA LEU A 163 6.36 4.16 3.62
C LEU A 163 6.11 3.60 5.02
N SER A 164 5.99 4.49 6.00
CA SER A 164 5.71 4.13 7.39
C SER A 164 4.22 4.28 7.71
N LEU A 165 3.79 3.70 8.83
CA LEU A 165 2.48 4.03 9.38
C LEU A 165 2.45 5.51 9.78
N TYR A 166 1.28 6.12 9.60
CA TYR A 166 1.06 7.53 9.89
C TYR A 166 0.83 7.76 11.38
N SER A 167 1.31 8.88 11.88
CA SER A 167 0.94 9.38 13.20
C SER A 167 -0.52 9.81 13.26
N VAL A 168 -1.06 9.98 14.46
CA VAL A 168 -2.43 10.49 14.64
C VAL A 168 -2.57 11.89 14.04
N GLU A 169 -1.56 12.74 14.19
CA GLU A 169 -1.52 14.11 13.68
C GLU A 169 -1.53 14.16 12.15
N GLU A 170 -0.76 13.29 11.50
CA GLU A 170 -0.77 13.15 10.05
C GLU A 170 -2.13 12.66 9.53
N LEU A 171 -2.72 11.65 10.19
CA LEU A 171 -4.06 11.17 9.86
C LEU A 171 -5.14 12.22 10.08
N LEU A 172 -5.02 13.04 11.13
CA LEU A 172 -5.92 14.18 11.36
C LEU A 172 -5.89 15.15 10.18
N SER A 173 -4.70 15.47 9.69
CA SER A 173 -4.53 16.36 8.54
C SER A 173 -5.18 15.77 7.28
N ILE A 174 -4.97 14.48 7.02
CA ILE A 174 -5.60 13.76 5.90
C ILE A 174 -7.13 13.76 6.04
N LEU A 175 -7.65 13.41 7.22
CA LEU A 175 -9.08 13.31 7.47
C LEU A 175 -9.80 14.67 7.31
N ARG A 176 -9.19 15.77 7.71
CA ARG A 176 -9.77 17.12 7.53
C ARG A 176 -9.96 17.44 6.05
N VAL A 177 -8.92 17.25 5.24
CA VAL A 177 -8.98 17.47 3.79
C VAL A 177 -9.98 16.50 3.13
N SER A 178 -9.96 15.23 3.52
CA SER A 178 -10.88 14.22 2.99
C SER A 178 -12.33 14.52 3.36
N ALA A 179 -12.61 14.93 4.61
CA ALA A 179 -13.95 15.26 5.10
C ALA A 179 -14.55 16.47 4.38
N GLU A 180 -13.74 17.49 4.13
CA GLU A 180 -14.14 18.66 3.35
C GLU A 180 -14.52 18.27 1.92
N SER A 181 -13.73 17.41 1.27
CA SER A 181 -13.97 16.98 -0.11
C SER A 181 -15.27 16.17 -0.30
N ILE A 182 -15.75 15.49 0.75
CA ILE A 182 -16.99 14.70 0.72
C ILE A 182 -18.10 15.25 1.60
N ASN A 183 -17.94 16.49 2.09
CA ASN A 183 -18.93 17.24 2.89
C ASN A 183 -19.39 16.48 4.16
N VAL A 184 -18.44 16.05 4.99
CA VAL A 184 -18.72 15.42 6.29
C VAL A 184 -18.30 16.35 7.43
N PRO A 185 -19.23 17.16 7.98
CA PRO A 185 -18.93 18.04 9.09
C PRO A 185 -18.73 17.24 10.39
N MET A 186 -17.58 17.43 11.04
CA MET A 186 -17.21 16.73 12.26
C MET A 186 -16.60 17.68 13.29
N SER A 187 -16.74 17.36 14.59
CA SER A 187 -16.03 18.05 15.66
C SER A 187 -14.55 17.60 15.71
N ASP A 188 -13.69 18.42 16.33
CA ASP A 188 -12.27 18.10 16.46
C ASP A 188 -12.04 16.78 17.23
N ASP A 189 -12.82 16.53 18.29
CA ASP A 189 -12.75 15.29 19.05
C ASP A 189 -13.21 14.07 18.24
N ALA A 190 -14.19 14.25 17.34
CA ALA A 190 -14.61 13.23 16.39
C ALA A 190 -13.49 12.88 15.41
N PHE A 191 -12.82 13.88 14.82
CA PHE A 191 -11.65 13.67 13.97
C PHE A 191 -10.54 12.93 14.69
N ARG A 192 -10.21 13.32 15.94
CA ARG A 192 -9.18 12.65 16.76
C ARG A 192 -9.50 11.19 17.02
N LEU A 193 -10.76 10.87 17.30
CA LEU A 193 -11.19 9.49 17.50
C LEU A 193 -10.99 8.66 16.22
N VAL A 194 -11.44 9.15 15.06
CA VAL A 194 -11.27 8.45 13.78
C VAL A 194 -9.78 8.25 13.47
N ALA A 195 -8.94 9.27 13.66
CA ALA A 195 -7.51 9.17 13.44
C ALA A 195 -6.86 8.11 14.36
N ALA A 196 -7.21 8.11 15.64
CA ALA A 196 -6.65 7.18 16.64
C ALA A 196 -7.05 5.72 16.36
N THR A 197 -8.27 5.50 15.83
CA THR A 197 -8.81 4.16 15.51
C THR A 197 -8.45 3.66 14.11
N SER A 198 -7.82 4.51 13.27
CA SER A 198 -7.47 4.19 11.87
C SER A 198 -6.18 3.38 11.68
N ARG A 199 -5.62 2.84 12.76
CA ARG A 199 -4.47 1.92 12.73
C ARG A 199 -3.26 2.44 11.94
N GLY A 200 -3.04 3.76 11.94
CA GLY A 200 -1.92 4.38 11.24
C GLY A 200 -2.02 4.35 9.71
N THR A 201 -3.19 4.07 9.13
CA THR A 201 -3.32 3.95 7.68
C THR A 201 -4.41 4.85 7.09
N PRO A 202 -4.07 5.66 6.07
CA PRO A 202 -5.05 6.49 5.36
C PRO A 202 -6.20 5.70 4.73
N ARG A 203 -5.96 4.45 4.32
CA ARG A 203 -7.01 3.58 3.76
C ARG A 203 -8.13 3.32 4.77
N ILE A 204 -7.78 2.98 6.02
CA ILE A 204 -8.76 2.74 7.09
C ILE A 204 -9.43 4.05 7.48
N ALA A 205 -8.67 5.14 7.58
CA ALA A 205 -9.18 6.46 7.90
C ALA A 205 -10.25 6.92 6.89
N ASN A 206 -9.96 6.83 5.60
CA ASN A 206 -10.90 7.20 4.54
C ASN A 206 -12.12 6.27 4.48
N ALA A 207 -11.94 4.96 4.67
CA ALA A 207 -13.07 4.02 4.74
C ALA A 207 -13.99 4.30 5.95
N ALA A 208 -13.41 4.68 7.10
CA ALA A 208 -14.20 5.14 8.25
C ALA A 208 -14.95 6.44 7.94
N LEU A 209 -14.30 7.38 7.28
CA LEU A 209 -14.91 8.65 6.89
C LEU A 209 -16.07 8.47 5.90
N GLU A 210 -15.93 7.59 4.91
CA GLU A 210 -17.02 7.26 3.98
C GLU A 210 -18.22 6.64 4.72
N TRP A 211 -17.96 5.76 5.67
CA TRP A 211 -19.03 5.22 6.53
C TRP A 211 -19.71 6.31 7.40
N LEU A 212 -18.93 7.22 7.96
CA LEU A 212 -19.45 8.35 8.73
C LEU A 212 -20.27 9.32 7.88
N ARG A 213 -19.92 9.50 6.60
CA ARG A 213 -20.75 10.23 5.65
C ARG A 213 -22.13 9.58 5.51
N ASP A 214 -22.15 8.27 5.29
CA ASP A 214 -23.42 7.54 5.14
C ASP A 214 -24.24 7.59 6.42
N TYR A 215 -23.59 7.48 7.59
CA TYR A 215 -24.24 7.63 8.90
C TYR A 215 -24.81 9.04 9.11
N HIS A 216 -24.04 10.08 8.82
CA HIS A 216 -24.43 11.48 8.89
C HIS A 216 -25.70 11.74 8.07
N ILE A 217 -25.73 11.28 6.82
CA ILE A 217 -26.87 11.43 5.93
C ILE A 217 -28.10 10.64 6.46
N ALA A 218 -27.90 9.37 6.82
CA ALA A 218 -28.98 8.49 7.25
C ALA A 218 -29.64 8.95 8.57
N LYS A 219 -28.86 9.54 9.48
CA LYS A 219 -29.34 10.01 10.79
C LYS A 219 -29.77 11.48 10.80
N GLY A 220 -29.49 12.23 9.75
CA GLY A 220 -29.79 13.66 9.68
C GLY A 220 -29.04 14.50 10.72
N VAL A 221 -27.87 14.06 11.16
CA VAL A 221 -27.06 14.75 12.18
C VAL A 221 -26.30 15.90 11.51
N PRO A 222 -26.50 17.17 11.86
CA PRO A 222 -25.91 18.29 11.12
C PRO A 222 -24.37 18.35 11.24
N LYS A 223 -23.82 17.91 12.36
CA LYS A 223 -22.37 17.84 12.60
C LYS A 223 -22.08 16.67 13.54
N LEU A 224 -21.22 15.75 13.11
CA LEU A 224 -20.88 14.57 13.90
C LEU A 224 -20.04 14.95 15.12
N SER A 225 -20.53 14.61 16.30
CA SER A 225 -19.80 14.69 17.56
C SER A 225 -18.98 13.41 17.77
N ARG A 226 -18.11 13.39 18.79
CA ARG A 226 -17.41 12.17 19.23
C ARG A 226 -18.39 11.03 19.52
N GLY A 227 -19.51 11.31 20.22
CA GLY A 227 -20.51 10.30 20.55
C GLY A 227 -21.19 9.70 19.31
N ASP A 228 -21.45 10.53 18.28
CA ASP A 228 -21.99 10.04 17.02
C ASP A 228 -21.00 9.10 16.29
N VAL A 229 -19.71 9.43 16.33
CA VAL A 229 -18.66 8.56 15.77
C VAL A 229 -18.56 7.25 16.54
N GLU A 230 -18.59 7.27 17.88
CA GLU A 230 -18.57 6.07 18.70
C GLU A 230 -19.81 5.18 18.40
N ALA A 231 -20.99 5.76 18.29
CA ALA A 231 -22.21 5.05 17.93
C ALA A 231 -22.12 4.44 16.51
N ALA A 232 -21.64 5.20 15.53
CA ALA A 232 -21.47 4.75 14.16
C ALA A 232 -20.43 3.61 14.04
N MET A 233 -19.30 3.70 14.76
CA MET A 233 -18.25 2.68 14.79
C MET A 233 -18.74 1.42 15.51
N SER A 234 -19.49 1.56 16.60
CA SER A 234 -20.09 0.44 17.33
C SER A 234 -21.01 -0.43 16.46
N ILE A 235 -21.75 0.18 15.53
CA ILE A 235 -22.57 -0.56 14.55
C ILE A 235 -21.69 -1.49 13.68
N LYS A 236 -20.45 -1.10 13.40
CA LYS A 236 -19.44 -1.93 12.70
C LYS A 236 -18.64 -2.85 13.64
N GLY A 237 -18.98 -2.91 14.91
CA GLY A 237 -18.28 -3.73 15.89
C GLY A 237 -16.88 -3.22 16.24
N ILE A 238 -16.59 -1.94 15.96
CA ILE A 238 -15.32 -1.26 16.28
C ILE A 238 -15.52 -0.44 17.54
N ASP A 239 -14.65 -0.61 18.53
CA ASP A 239 -14.69 0.15 19.77
C ASP A 239 -13.88 1.45 19.72
N SER A 240 -13.90 2.20 20.81
CA SER A 240 -13.19 3.49 20.93
C SER A 240 -11.65 3.38 20.88
N GLU A 241 -11.09 2.17 21.03
CA GLU A 241 -9.67 1.89 20.83
C GLU A 241 -9.34 1.44 19.39
N GLY A 242 -10.34 1.25 18.53
CA GLY A 242 -10.18 0.76 17.16
C GLY A 242 -10.09 -0.76 17.05
N MET A 243 -10.46 -1.49 18.12
CA MET A 243 -10.50 -2.95 18.11
C MET A 243 -11.78 -3.46 17.49
N THR A 244 -11.64 -4.44 16.62
CA THR A 244 -12.75 -5.20 16.03
C THR A 244 -13.16 -6.37 16.94
N GLY A 245 -14.26 -7.04 16.59
CA GLY A 245 -14.66 -8.28 17.27
C GLY A 245 -13.57 -9.35 17.25
N MET A 246 -12.88 -9.49 16.11
CA MET A 246 -11.76 -10.44 15.94
C MET A 246 -10.57 -10.12 16.85
N ASP A 247 -10.21 -8.84 16.98
CA ASP A 247 -9.12 -8.44 17.88
C ASP A 247 -9.43 -8.76 19.35
N ARG A 248 -10.68 -8.47 19.75
CA ARG A 248 -11.12 -8.77 21.13
C ARG A 248 -11.20 -10.28 21.40
N GLU A 249 -11.69 -11.06 20.45
CA GLU A 249 -11.73 -12.52 20.58
C GLU A 249 -10.32 -13.10 20.67
N TYR A 250 -9.40 -12.63 19.85
CA TYR A 250 -7.99 -13.02 19.90
C TYR A 250 -7.36 -12.71 21.26
N LEU A 251 -7.55 -11.50 21.79
CA LEU A 251 -7.06 -11.13 23.13
C LEU A 251 -7.69 -11.98 24.24
N ASN A 252 -9.00 -12.24 24.16
CA ASN A 252 -9.70 -13.08 25.13
C ASN A 252 -9.14 -14.51 25.16
N ILE A 253 -8.82 -15.08 23.99
CA ILE A 253 -8.22 -16.43 23.90
C ILE A 253 -6.87 -16.42 24.61
N LEU A 254 -5.98 -15.45 24.32
CA LEU A 254 -4.66 -15.37 24.94
C LEU A 254 -4.76 -15.13 26.46
N THR A 255 -5.67 -14.25 26.89
CA THR A 255 -5.89 -13.95 28.31
C THR A 255 -6.39 -15.19 29.07
N LYS A 256 -7.37 -15.90 28.51
CA LYS A 256 -7.92 -17.12 29.09
C LYS A 256 -6.88 -18.24 29.22
N TYR A 257 -5.95 -18.31 28.26
CA TYR A 257 -4.88 -19.32 28.28
C TYR A 257 -3.80 -19.00 29.31
N GLY A 258 -3.55 -17.71 29.58
CA GLY A 258 -2.66 -17.23 30.63
C GLY A 258 -1.17 -17.57 30.48
N LYS A 259 -0.77 -18.12 29.31
CA LYS A 259 0.61 -18.47 28.96
C LYS A 259 0.86 -18.27 27.48
N PRO A 260 2.13 -18.18 27.02
CA PRO A 260 2.45 -18.01 25.61
C PRO A 260 1.82 -19.11 24.73
N MET A 261 1.13 -18.71 23.66
CA MET A 261 0.49 -19.61 22.70
C MET A 261 1.17 -19.57 21.34
N GLY A 262 1.45 -20.75 20.76
CA GLY A 262 1.92 -20.89 19.39
C GLY A 262 0.81 -20.53 18.37
N ILE A 263 1.20 -20.11 17.16
CA ILE A 263 0.26 -19.70 16.11
C ILE A 263 -0.73 -20.81 15.74
N GLU A 264 -0.27 -22.05 15.61
CA GLU A 264 -1.11 -23.19 15.26
C GLU A 264 -2.23 -23.45 16.29
N THR A 265 -1.89 -23.27 17.58
CA THR A 265 -2.88 -23.40 18.66
C THR A 265 -3.90 -22.28 18.59
N ILE A 266 -3.45 -21.03 18.33
CA ILE A 266 -4.33 -19.86 18.20
C ILE A 266 -5.30 -20.07 17.04
N VAL A 267 -4.80 -20.46 15.86
CA VAL A 267 -5.60 -20.75 14.67
C VAL A 267 -6.63 -21.83 14.96
N SER A 268 -6.22 -22.91 15.61
CA SER A 268 -7.11 -24.03 15.95
C SER A 268 -8.23 -23.62 16.95
N VAL A 269 -7.92 -22.75 17.92
CA VAL A 269 -8.89 -22.35 18.96
C VAL A 269 -9.80 -21.23 18.47
N SER A 270 -9.28 -20.28 17.69
CA SER A 270 -10.05 -19.13 17.19
C SER A 270 -10.90 -19.45 15.96
N GLY A 271 -10.56 -20.52 15.20
CA GLY A 271 -11.15 -20.81 13.90
C GLY A 271 -10.78 -19.80 12.79
N LEU A 272 -9.87 -18.85 13.08
CA LEU A 272 -9.35 -17.89 12.11
C LEU A 272 -8.20 -18.54 11.32
N ASP A 273 -8.03 -18.16 10.06
CA ASP A 273 -6.88 -18.58 9.28
C ASP A 273 -5.59 -17.84 9.72
N ARG A 274 -4.44 -18.46 9.47
CA ARG A 274 -3.15 -17.95 9.87
C ARG A 274 -2.86 -16.56 9.30
N ASN A 275 -3.23 -16.30 8.02
CA ASN A 275 -2.95 -15.03 7.36
C ASN A 275 -3.77 -13.89 8.00
N THR A 276 -5.00 -14.16 8.41
CA THR A 276 -5.83 -13.20 9.17
C THR A 276 -5.19 -12.87 10.50
N VAL A 277 -4.71 -13.88 11.23
CA VAL A 277 -4.07 -13.67 12.53
C VAL A 277 -2.76 -12.87 12.37
N GLU A 278 -1.82 -13.36 11.56
CA GLU A 278 -0.49 -12.76 11.42
C GLU A 278 -0.46 -11.47 10.58
N GLY A 279 -1.39 -11.32 9.62
CA GLY A 279 -1.41 -10.20 8.68
C GLY A 279 -2.35 -9.06 9.04
N ILE A 280 -3.42 -9.33 9.83
CA ILE A 280 -4.46 -8.32 10.13
C ILE A 280 -4.52 -8.00 11.63
N ILE A 281 -4.59 -9.02 12.49
CA ILE A 281 -4.82 -8.85 13.92
C ILE A 281 -3.54 -8.50 14.66
N GLU A 282 -2.51 -9.35 14.57
CA GLU A 282 -1.28 -9.21 15.34
C GLU A 282 -0.50 -7.92 15.08
N PRO A 283 -0.36 -7.42 13.81
CA PRO A 283 0.41 -6.20 13.58
C PRO A 283 -0.10 -5.00 14.36
N TRP A 284 -1.41 -4.85 14.43
CA TRP A 284 -2.04 -3.77 15.19
C TRP A 284 -1.88 -3.95 16.71
N LEU A 285 -2.15 -5.15 17.22
CA LEU A 285 -2.05 -5.45 18.66
C LEU A 285 -0.62 -5.35 19.17
N LEU A 286 0.38 -5.74 18.35
CA LEU A 286 1.81 -5.57 18.64
C LEU A 286 2.17 -4.08 18.69
N GLN A 287 1.72 -3.29 17.71
CA GLN A 287 1.97 -1.85 17.65
C GLN A 287 1.38 -1.12 18.88
N LYS A 288 0.20 -1.57 19.33
CA LYS A 288 -0.45 -1.03 20.54
C LYS A 288 0.12 -1.58 21.85
N GLY A 289 1.09 -2.47 21.76
CA GLY A 289 1.66 -3.11 22.95
C GLY A 289 0.66 -3.96 23.73
N LYS A 290 -0.43 -4.43 23.09
CA LYS A 290 -1.43 -5.30 23.73
C LYS A 290 -0.95 -6.75 23.81
N ILE A 291 -0.02 -7.13 22.97
CA ILE A 291 0.59 -8.46 22.91
C ILE A 291 2.09 -8.34 22.64
N ILE A 292 2.83 -9.36 23.04
CA ILE A 292 4.23 -9.57 22.66
C ILE A 292 4.44 -10.95 22.05
N LYS A 293 5.38 -11.05 21.11
CA LYS A 293 5.86 -12.32 20.57
C LYS A 293 7.11 -12.78 21.33
N THR A 294 7.06 -13.98 21.86
CA THR A 294 8.18 -14.63 22.55
C THR A 294 8.64 -15.86 21.77
N SER A 295 9.75 -16.46 22.16
CA SER A 295 10.21 -17.75 21.58
C SER A 295 9.22 -18.90 21.81
N LYS A 296 8.33 -18.78 22.80
CA LYS A 296 7.30 -19.78 23.13
C LYS A 296 5.92 -19.46 22.53
N GLY A 297 5.77 -18.31 21.87
CA GLY A 297 4.51 -17.89 21.27
C GLY A 297 4.08 -16.48 21.66
N ARG A 298 2.78 -16.17 21.51
CA ARG A 298 2.16 -14.87 21.79
C ARG A 298 1.55 -14.85 23.17
N ILE A 299 1.65 -13.71 23.86
CA ILE A 299 1.06 -13.48 25.17
C ILE A 299 0.56 -12.04 25.27
N VAL A 300 -0.49 -11.82 26.05
CA VAL A 300 -1.00 -10.47 26.38
C VAL A 300 -0.02 -9.78 27.31
N THR A 301 0.13 -8.47 27.15
CA THR A 301 1.05 -7.63 27.93
C THR A 301 0.47 -7.28 29.29
#